data_9c72d4cf3cfe8152438e2ffd84bdc830
#
_entry.id   9c72d4cf3cfe8152438e2ffd84bdc830
#
_cell.length_a   1.000
_cell.length_b   1.000
_cell.length_c   1.000
_cell.angle_alpha   90.00
_cell.angle_beta   90.00
_cell.angle_gamma   90.00
#
_symmetry.space_group_name_H-M   'P 1'
#
loop_
_entity.id
_entity.type
_entity.pdbx_description
1 polymer ?
#
loop_
_entity_poly.entity_id
_entity_poly.type
_entity_poly.pdbx_seq_one_letter_code
_entity_poly.pdbx_strand_id
1 'polypeptide(L)'
;MDEKLQTLLNDQVISEYGASMVYTQLAFEMDNLSFPGMRDWFMGQAAEEREHAEKIADHLLSRGYRVELNDIPVGSVKAANPQDAFQAVSYTHLRAHET
;
A
#
# COMPACT_ATOMS: atom_id res chain seq x y z
N MET A 1 11.12 22.18 6.74
CA MET A 1 10.21 21.60 5.72
C MET A 1 8.93 22.42 5.71
N ASP A 2 8.49 22.85 4.54
CA ASP A 2 7.29 23.65 4.50
C ASP A 2 6.03 22.78 4.69
N GLU A 3 4.93 23.45 5.00
CA GLU A 3 3.66 22.81 5.31
C GLU A 3 3.12 21.99 4.14
N LYS A 4 3.32 22.49 2.92
CA LYS A 4 2.86 21.80 1.71
C LYS A 4 3.59 20.47 1.52
N LEU A 5 4.90 20.47 1.69
CA LEU A 5 5.72 19.25 1.57
C LEU A 5 5.38 18.27 2.67
N GLN A 6 5.17 18.76 3.89
CA GLN A 6 4.76 17.92 5.03
C GLN A 6 3.44 17.21 4.72
N THR A 7 2.46 17.93 4.18
CA THR A 7 1.16 17.35 3.80
C THR A 7 1.31 16.30 2.71
N LEU A 8 2.10 16.58 1.68
CA LEU A 8 2.35 15.64 0.59
C LEU A 8 3.01 14.36 1.10
N LEU A 9 3.98 14.47 1.99
CA LEU A 9 4.65 13.30 2.55
C LEU A 9 3.72 12.50 3.45
N ASN A 10 2.88 13.16 4.24
CA ASN A 10 1.91 12.47 5.06
C ASN A 10 0.88 11.73 4.20
N ASP A 11 0.43 12.35 3.11
CA ASP A 11 -0.47 11.69 2.15
C ASP A 11 0.20 10.48 1.51
N GLN A 12 1.50 10.55 1.26
CA GLN A 12 2.26 9.44 0.71
C GLN A 12 2.32 8.26 1.70
N VAL A 13 2.47 8.54 3.00
CA VAL A 13 2.42 7.51 4.04
C VAL A 13 1.09 6.75 3.95
N ILE A 14 -0.01 7.49 3.85
CA ILE A 14 -1.35 6.91 3.76
C ILE A 14 -1.49 6.07 2.49
N SER A 15 -1.00 6.56 1.35
CA SER A 15 -1.05 5.84 0.08
C SER A 15 -0.27 4.52 0.15
N GLU A 16 0.91 4.52 0.77
CA GLU A 16 1.72 3.31 0.90
C GLU A 16 1.04 2.28 1.81
N TYR A 17 0.44 2.72 2.92
CA TYR A 17 -0.34 1.82 3.77
C TYR A 17 -1.57 1.28 3.03
N GLY A 18 -2.23 2.12 2.25
CA GLY A 18 -3.36 1.70 1.42
C GLY A 18 -2.97 0.61 0.44
N ALA A 19 -1.84 0.79 -0.24
CA ALA A 19 -1.30 -0.21 -1.17
C ALA A 19 -1.00 -1.52 -0.45
N SER A 20 -0.42 -1.45 0.76
CA SER A 20 -0.16 -2.65 1.57
C SER A 20 -1.45 -3.42 1.85
N MET A 21 -2.53 -2.74 2.19
CA MET A 21 -3.82 -3.37 2.45
C MET A 21 -4.41 -4.01 1.19
N VAL A 22 -4.28 -3.35 0.05
CA VAL A 22 -4.75 -3.90 -1.24
C VAL A 22 -3.99 -5.19 -1.56
N TYR A 23 -2.67 -5.19 -1.42
CA TYR A 23 -1.88 -6.39 -1.65
C TYR A 23 -2.24 -7.51 -0.69
N THR A 24 -2.52 -7.18 0.56
CA THR A 24 -2.98 -8.16 1.55
C THR A 24 -4.31 -8.79 1.12
N GLN A 25 -5.25 -7.97 0.65
CA GLN A 25 -6.51 -8.50 0.15
C GLN A 25 -6.31 -9.41 -1.06
N LEU A 26 -5.42 -9.02 -1.97
CA LEU A 26 -5.09 -9.86 -3.12
C LEU A 26 -4.46 -11.19 -2.70
N ALA A 27 -3.64 -11.17 -1.66
CA ALA A 27 -3.08 -12.41 -1.10
C ALA A 27 -4.20 -13.34 -0.62
N PHE A 28 -5.19 -12.80 0.08
CA PHE A 28 -6.32 -13.58 0.56
C PHE A 28 -7.16 -14.13 -0.60
N GLU A 29 -7.33 -13.34 -1.66
CA GLU A 29 -8.03 -13.82 -2.87
C GLU A 29 -7.27 -14.98 -3.52
N MET A 30 -5.95 -14.89 -3.59
CA MET A 30 -5.12 -15.97 -4.15
C MET A 30 -5.18 -17.24 -3.30
N ASP A 31 -5.21 -17.08 -1.99
CA ASP A 31 -5.39 -18.21 -1.07
C ASP A 31 -6.74 -18.88 -1.32
N ASN A 32 -7.78 -18.08 -1.46
CA ASN A 32 -9.13 -18.58 -1.73
C ASN A 32 -9.21 -19.34 -3.06
N LEU A 33 -8.42 -18.94 -4.06
CA LEU A 33 -8.35 -19.59 -5.37
C LEU A 33 -7.33 -20.75 -5.40
N SER A 34 -6.70 -21.06 -4.28
CA SER A 34 -5.71 -22.14 -4.15
C SER A 34 -4.42 -21.88 -4.95
N PHE A 35 -3.95 -20.63 -4.92
CA PHE A 35 -2.67 -20.24 -5.50
C PHE A 35 -1.70 -19.80 -4.40
N PRO A 36 -1.10 -20.75 -3.63
CA PRO A 36 -0.29 -20.39 -2.47
C PRO A 36 0.99 -19.62 -2.80
N GLY A 37 1.62 -19.90 -3.93
CA GLY A 37 2.79 -19.13 -4.36
C GLY A 37 2.49 -17.70 -4.63
N MET A 38 1.38 -17.41 -5.28
CA MET A 38 0.93 -16.05 -5.55
C MET A 38 0.49 -15.34 -4.28
N ARG A 39 -0.16 -16.08 -3.36
CA ARG A 39 -0.49 -15.55 -2.06
C ARG A 39 0.74 -15.02 -1.34
N ASP A 40 1.79 -15.82 -1.31
CA ASP A 40 3.04 -15.45 -0.64
C ASP A 40 3.71 -14.26 -1.32
N TRP A 41 3.67 -14.21 -2.64
CA TRP A 41 4.21 -13.09 -3.39
C TRP A 41 3.49 -11.77 -3.04
N PHE A 42 2.16 -11.79 -3.00
CA PHE A 42 1.40 -10.59 -2.64
C PHE A 42 1.63 -10.18 -1.20
N MET A 43 1.80 -11.14 -0.27
CA MET A 43 2.14 -10.81 1.12
C MET A 43 3.51 -10.15 1.22
N GLY A 44 4.45 -10.57 0.39
CA GLY A 44 5.76 -9.92 0.29
C GLY A 44 5.65 -8.48 -0.21
N GLN A 45 4.81 -8.23 -1.20
CA GLN A 45 4.57 -6.89 -1.71
C GLN A 45 3.90 -6.01 -0.66
N ALA A 46 2.96 -6.57 0.09
CA ALA A 46 2.32 -5.85 1.19
C ALA A 46 3.34 -5.40 2.24
N ALA A 47 4.29 -6.27 2.57
CA ALA A 47 5.36 -5.95 3.52
C ALA A 47 6.27 -4.85 3.00
N GLU A 48 6.63 -4.86 1.71
CA GLU A 48 7.45 -3.82 1.10
C GLU A 48 6.77 -2.44 1.15
N GLU A 49 5.49 -2.39 0.84
CA GLU A 49 4.74 -1.13 0.88
C GLU A 49 4.64 -0.59 2.31
N ARG A 50 4.50 -1.48 3.29
CA ARG A 50 4.52 -1.07 4.70
C ARG A 50 5.88 -0.48 5.09
N GLU A 51 6.97 -1.08 4.65
CA GLU A 51 8.31 -0.54 4.90
C GLU A 51 8.48 0.85 4.29
N HIS A 52 7.97 1.06 3.08
CA HIS A 52 8.00 2.38 2.43
C HIS A 52 7.26 3.40 3.28
N ALA A 53 6.07 3.05 3.76
CA ALA A 53 5.27 3.93 4.61
C ALA A 53 6.04 4.29 5.89
N GLU A 54 6.63 3.30 6.54
CA GLU A 54 7.37 3.50 7.79
C GLU A 54 8.60 4.40 7.59
N LYS A 55 9.31 4.25 6.47
CA LYS A 55 10.46 5.09 6.16
C LYS A 55 10.07 6.55 5.99
N ILE A 56 8.98 6.81 5.27
CA ILE A 56 8.49 8.17 5.08
C ILE A 56 8.01 8.75 6.42
N ALA A 57 7.29 7.95 7.20
CA ALA A 57 6.81 8.36 8.51
C ALA A 57 7.99 8.70 9.44
N ASP A 58 9.02 7.87 9.46
CA ASP A 58 10.21 8.10 10.28
C ASP A 58 10.92 9.39 9.87
N HIS A 59 10.97 9.67 8.58
CA HIS A 59 11.54 10.91 8.06
C HIS A 59 10.80 12.13 8.63
N LEU A 60 9.47 12.09 8.62
CA LEU A 60 8.64 13.17 9.18
C LEU A 60 8.86 13.29 10.69
N LEU A 61 8.80 12.17 11.39
CA LEU A 61 8.93 12.14 12.85
C LEU A 61 10.29 12.63 13.31
N SER A 62 11.36 12.27 12.59
CA SER A 62 12.72 12.71 12.94
C SER A 62 12.90 14.22 12.82
N ARG A 63 12.01 14.88 12.08
CA ARG A 63 12.03 16.34 11.93
C ARG A 63 11.02 17.05 12.82
N GLY A 64 10.42 16.32 13.75
CA GLY A 64 9.47 16.88 14.70
C GLY A 64 8.06 17.10 14.15
N TYR A 65 7.74 16.53 12.98
CA TYR A 65 6.41 16.63 12.42
C TYR A 65 5.54 15.47 12.89
N ARG A 66 4.24 15.72 12.96
CA ARG A 66 3.27 14.71 13.32
C ARG A 66 2.91 13.88 12.09
N VAL A 67 2.82 12.57 12.25
CA VAL A 67 2.25 11.67 11.23
C VAL A 67 0.83 11.36 11.64
N GLU A 68 -0.12 11.63 10.76
CA GLU A 68 -1.53 11.40 11.03
C GLU A 68 -2.08 10.37 10.04
N LEU A 69 -2.52 9.24 10.58
CA LEU A 69 -3.16 8.20 9.79
C LEU A 69 -4.67 8.42 9.88
N ASN A 70 -5.25 8.83 8.78
CA ASN A 70 -6.68 9.01 8.65
C ASN A 70 -7.29 7.71 8.10
N ASP A 71 -8.48 7.80 7.53
CA ASP A 71 -9.07 6.65 6.87
C ASP A 71 -8.18 6.20 5.72
N ILE A 72 -7.78 4.93 5.75
CA ILE A 72 -6.94 4.37 4.71
C ILE A 72 -7.84 3.63 3.72
N PRO A 73 -8.02 4.17 2.50
CA PRO A 73 -8.94 3.57 1.55
C PRO A 73 -8.36 2.29 0.95
N VAL A 74 -9.04 1.19 1.18
CA VAL A 74 -8.70 -0.09 0.55
C VAL A 74 -9.60 -0.33 -0.65
N GLY A 75 -10.84 0.07 -0.54
CA GLY A 75 -11.83 -0.14 -1.57
C GLY A 75 -12.26 -1.61 -1.63
N SER A 76 -13.01 -1.93 -2.66
CA SER A 76 -13.41 -3.31 -2.93
C SER A 76 -12.40 -3.91 -3.91
N VAL A 77 -11.63 -4.87 -3.43
CA VAL A 77 -10.59 -5.52 -4.23
C VAL A 77 -10.97 -6.98 -4.37
N LYS A 78 -11.21 -7.40 -5.61
CA LYS A 78 -11.57 -8.78 -5.93
C LYS A 78 -10.74 -9.25 -7.11
N ALA A 79 -10.40 -10.53 -7.11
CA ALA A 79 -9.73 -11.15 -8.25
C ALA A 79 -10.35 -12.52 -8.46
N ALA A 80 -10.93 -12.74 -9.64
CA ALA A 80 -11.51 -14.03 -10.00
C ALA A 80 -10.43 -14.99 -10.51
N ASN A 81 -9.28 -14.47 -10.89
CA ASN A 81 -8.15 -15.24 -11.42
C ASN A 81 -6.86 -14.43 -11.26
N PRO A 82 -5.70 -15.09 -11.46
CA PRO A 82 -4.41 -14.38 -11.31
C PRO A 82 -4.21 -13.16 -12.21
N GLN A 83 -4.79 -13.16 -13.40
CA GLN A 83 -4.66 -12.03 -14.31
C GLN A 83 -5.33 -10.77 -13.74
N ASP A 84 -6.51 -10.93 -13.16
CA ASP A 84 -7.22 -9.84 -12.50
C ASP A 84 -6.38 -9.27 -11.35
N ALA A 85 -5.72 -10.16 -10.60
CA ALA A 85 -4.85 -9.74 -9.50
C ALA A 85 -3.69 -8.89 -10.00
N PHE A 86 -3.04 -9.28 -11.10
CA PHE A 86 -1.93 -8.50 -11.65
C PHE A 86 -2.39 -7.16 -12.20
N GLN A 87 -3.58 -7.07 -12.77
CA GLN A 87 -4.13 -5.78 -13.20
C GLN A 87 -4.35 -4.86 -12.00
N ALA A 88 -4.87 -5.40 -10.90
CA ALA A 88 -5.07 -4.64 -9.67
C ALA A 88 -3.73 -4.15 -9.10
N VAL A 89 -2.66 -4.96 -9.19
CA VAL A 89 -1.31 -4.59 -8.78
C VAL A 89 -0.82 -3.38 -9.57
N SER A 90 -0.93 -3.42 -10.89
CA SER A 90 -0.49 -2.30 -11.74
C SER A 90 -1.17 -1.01 -11.36
N TYR A 91 -2.48 -1.06 -11.15
CA TYR A 91 -3.26 0.10 -10.77
C TYR A 91 -2.86 0.63 -9.38
N THR A 92 -2.73 -0.28 -8.41
CA THR A 92 -2.35 0.06 -7.05
C THR A 92 -0.96 0.69 -7.00
N HIS A 93 -0.02 0.13 -7.76
CA HIS A 93 1.35 0.62 -7.81
C HIS A 93 1.42 2.03 -8.37
N LEU A 94 0.67 2.30 -9.44
CA LEU A 94 0.57 3.64 -10.01
C LEU A 94 0.01 4.63 -9.00
N ARG A 95 -1.06 4.28 -8.30
CA ARG A 95 -1.67 5.16 -7.31
C ARG A 95 -0.75 5.45 -6.14
N ALA A 96 -0.06 4.44 -5.62
CA ALA A 96 0.82 4.58 -4.47
C ALA A 96 2.01 5.49 -4.75
N HIS A 97 2.49 5.52 -6.00
CA HIS A 97 3.65 6.31 -6.39
C HIS A 97 3.29 7.56 -7.19
N GLU A 98 2.00 7.85 -7.30
CA GLU A 98 1.50 9.05 -7.95
C GLU A 98 1.62 10.24 -7.00
N THR A 99 2.36 11.25 -7.39
CA THR A 99 2.54 12.46 -6.58
C THR A 99 2.42 13.70 -7.43
#